data_e9716c9b6b289d0f6e3e79449970b9e8
#
_entry.id   e9716c9b6b289d0f6e3e79449970b9e8
#
_cell.length_a   1.000
_cell.length_b   1.000
_cell.length_c   1.000
_cell.angle_alpha   90.00
_cell.angle_beta   90.00
_cell.angle_gamma   90.00
#
_symmetry.space_group_name_H-M   'P 1'
#
loop_
_entity.id
_entity.type
_entity.pdbx_description
1 polymer ?
#
loop_
_entity_poly.entity_id
_entity_poly.type
_entity_poly.pdbx_seq_one_letter_code
_entity_poly.pdbx_strand_id
1 'polypeptide(L)'
;SAGHIIGSAQIYLEYKGEVVIISGDYKRRKDATCAPFEVKKCHTFITEATFGLPIFTHPEDKQEAKKIIKSMENNKEYCHLIGVYALGKCQRLITILRELGFNDIIYLHGALMKISEYYKERKINLGIIKNISELRTNEYAGKLILCPPSSLSDRWSQKFRNVIKGFVSGWMSIKQRVKQKNIELPIVISDHADWNE
;
A
#
# COMPACT_ATOMS: atom_id res chain seq x y z
N SER A 1 -2.31 13.57 -14.65
CA SER A 1 -2.16 12.47 -13.65
C SER A 1 -3.22 12.58 -12.56
N ALA A 2 -3.67 11.43 -12.05
CA ALA A 2 -4.56 11.35 -10.89
C ALA A 2 -3.81 11.10 -9.57
N GLY A 3 -2.52 10.81 -9.60
CA GLY A 3 -1.71 10.59 -8.39
C GLY A 3 -2.04 9.31 -7.62
N HIS A 4 -2.95 8.47 -8.10
CA HIS A 4 -3.40 7.25 -7.41
C HIS A 4 -2.34 6.15 -7.46
N ILE A 5 -2.03 5.66 -8.64
CA ILE A 5 -1.01 4.64 -8.94
C ILE A 5 -0.31 4.99 -10.25
N ILE A 6 0.70 4.22 -10.64
CA ILE A 6 1.38 4.41 -11.92
C ILE A 6 0.38 4.29 -13.09
N GLY A 7 0.36 5.30 -13.97
CA GLY A 7 -0.53 5.36 -15.14
C GLY A 7 -1.95 5.87 -14.84
N SER A 8 -2.31 6.17 -13.59
CA SER A 8 -3.60 6.76 -13.26
C SER A 8 -3.77 8.14 -13.89
N ALA A 9 -4.97 8.44 -14.41
CA ALA A 9 -5.25 9.67 -15.13
C ALA A 9 -6.63 10.23 -14.79
N GLN A 10 -6.74 11.54 -14.80
CA GLN A 10 -8.01 12.26 -14.82
C GLN A 10 -8.50 12.41 -16.26
N ILE A 11 -9.79 12.47 -16.47
CA ILE A 11 -10.39 12.77 -17.77
C ILE A 11 -10.77 14.25 -17.79
N TYR A 12 -10.26 14.99 -18.76
CA TYR A 12 -10.59 16.39 -19.01
C TYR A 12 -11.47 16.51 -20.24
N LEU A 13 -12.65 17.10 -20.09
CA LEU A 13 -13.62 17.33 -21.15
C LEU A 13 -13.90 18.82 -21.27
N GLU A 14 -13.83 19.36 -22.46
CA GLU A 14 -14.18 20.77 -22.75
C GLU A 14 -15.16 20.85 -23.91
N TYR A 15 -16.25 21.59 -23.70
CA TYR A 15 -17.25 21.81 -24.70
C TYR A 15 -17.86 23.21 -24.54
N LYS A 16 -17.80 24.04 -25.59
CA LYS A 16 -18.33 25.41 -25.61
C LYS A 16 -17.89 26.28 -24.43
N GLY A 17 -16.63 26.12 -23.98
CA GLY A 17 -16.07 26.85 -22.86
C GLY A 17 -16.40 26.27 -21.49
N GLU A 18 -17.24 25.25 -21.38
CA GLU A 18 -17.49 24.51 -20.15
C GLU A 18 -16.50 23.37 -20.01
N VAL A 19 -15.89 23.25 -18.80
CA VAL A 19 -14.88 22.25 -18.48
C VAL A 19 -15.38 21.33 -17.39
N VAL A 20 -15.35 20.05 -17.67
CA VAL A 20 -15.66 18.97 -16.70
C VAL A 20 -14.42 18.12 -16.50
N ILE A 21 -14.07 17.83 -15.24
CA ILE A 21 -13.00 16.91 -14.90
C ILE A 21 -13.58 15.74 -14.12
N ILE A 22 -13.20 14.52 -14.51
CA ILE A 22 -13.52 13.27 -13.81
C ILE A 22 -12.22 12.75 -13.22
N SER A 23 -12.12 12.71 -11.89
CA SER A 23 -10.85 12.38 -11.20
C SER A 23 -10.43 10.92 -11.40
N GLY A 24 -11.38 9.99 -11.52
CA GLY A 24 -11.12 8.60 -11.19
C GLY A 24 -10.68 8.48 -9.72
N ASP A 25 -10.06 7.37 -9.35
CA ASP A 25 -9.40 7.26 -8.05
C ASP A 25 -8.16 8.17 -8.01
N TYR A 26 -7.99 8.96 -6.95
CA TYR A 26 -6.89 9.91 -6.85
C TYR A 26 -6.36 10.05 -5.43
N LYS A 27 -5.17 10.63 -5.32
CA LYS A 27 -4.58 11.08 -4.07
C LYS A 27 -3.66 12.26 -4.35
N ARG A 28 -3.60 13.21 -3.43
CA ARG A 28 -2.73 14.39 -3.52
C ARG A 28 -1.42 14.23 -2.76
N ARG A 29 -1.36 13.26 -1.83
CA ARG A 29 -0.15 12.95 -1.06
C ARG A 29 0.98 12.52 -1.99
N LYS A 30 2.20 12.97 -1.68
CA LYS A 30 3.40 12.63 -2.45
C LYS A 30 3.62 11.11 -2.43
N ASP A 31 3.94 10.56 -3.59
CA ASP A 31 4.20 9.15 -3.79
C ASP A 31 5.36 8.97 -4.77
N ALA A 32 6.40 8.24 -4.35
CA ALA A 32 7.57 7.98 -5.19
C ALA A 32 7.28 6.97 -6.33
N THR A 33 6.12 6.33 -6.33
CA THR A 33 5.79 5.26 -7.29
C THR A 33 4.93 5.70 -8.46
N CYS A 34 4.42 6.93 -8.44
CA CYS A 34 3.59 7.47 -9.52
C CYS A 34 3.77 9.00 -9.68
N ALA A 35 3.30 9.53 -10.81
CA ALA A 35 3.27 10.96 -11.02
C ALA A 35 2.27 11.64 -10.06
N PRO A 36 2.54 12.86 -9.57
CA PRO A 36 1.67 13.56 -8.64
C PRO A 36 0.33 13.92 -9.29
N PHE A 37 -0.68 14.17 -8.45
CA PHE A 37 -1.97 14.69 -8.88
C PHE A 37 -1.80 16.05 -9.57
N GLU A 38 -2.42 16.24 -10.72
CA GLU A 38 -2.42 17.51 -11.46
C GLU A 38 -3.71 18.29 -11.18
N VAL A 39 -3.58 19.46 -10.56
CA VAL A 39 -4.71 20.37 -10.37
C VAL A 39 -5.01 21.10 -11.67
N LYS A 40 -6.25 21.03 -12.14
CA LYS A 40 -6.76 21.72 -13.30
C LYS A 40 -8.01 22.53 -12.92
N LYS A 41 -8.13 23.76 -13.46
CA LYS A 41 -9.37 24.54 -13.30
C LYS A 41 -10.51 23.89 -14.09
N CYS A 42 -11.68 23.83 -13.51
CA CYS A 42 -12.88 23.30 -14.13
C CYS A 42 -14.13 23.98 -13.58
N HIS A 43 -15.24 23.87 -14.31
CA HIS A 43 -16.56 24.28 -13.86
C HIS A 43 -17.24 23.18 -13.04
N THR A 44 -17.01 21.92 -13.42
CA THR A 44 -17.53 20.76 -12.71
C THR A 44 -16.43 19.75 -12.44
N PHE A 45 -16.31 19.30 -11.19
CA PHE A 45 -15.38 18.25 -10.77
C PHE A 45 -16.15 17.03 -10.27
N ILE A 46 -16.05 15.91 -10.97
CA ILE A 46 -16.64 14.62 -10.58
C ILE A 46 -15.55 13.82 -9.90
N THR A 47 -15.71 13.60 -8.59
CA THR A 47 -14.69 13.01 -7.73
C THR A 47 -15.13 11.68 -7.13
N GLU A 48 -14.15 10.84 -6.80
CA GLU A 48 -14.35 9.71 -5.88
C GLU A 48 -14.67 10.20 -4.47
N ALA A 49 -15.16 9.32 -3.61
CA ALA A 49 -15.43 9.60 -2.19
C ALA A 49 -15.17 8.38 -1.29
N THR A 50 -14.19 7.55 -1.64
CA THR A 50 -13.83 6.32 -0.91
C THR A 50 -13.60 6.58 0.58
N PHE A 51 -12.91 7.68 0.89
CA PHE A 51 -12.65 8.15 2.25
C PHE A 51 -13.16 9.57 2.48
N GLY A 52 -14.27 9.95 1.83
CA GLY A 52 -14.91 11.27 1.89
C GLY A 52 -15.72 11.53 3.16
N LEU A 53 -15.32 11.01 4.31
CA LEU A 53 -15.93 11.27 5.62
C LEU A 53 -14.89 11.73 6.62
N PRO A 54 -15.24 12.62 7.58
CA PRO A 54 -14.29 13.18 8.56
C PRO A 54 -13.51 12.15 9.38
N ILE A 55 -14.07 10.96 9.57
CA ILE A 55 -13.40 9.86 10.28
C ILE A 55 -12.16 9.32 9.54
N PHE A 56 -12.03 9.62 8.26
CA PHE A 56 -10.93 9.16 7.41
C PHE A 56 -9.87 10.24 7.20
N THR A 57 -9.43 10.86 8.27
CA THR A 57 -8.19 11.65 8.26
C THR A 57 -7.02 10.70 8.47
N HIS A 58 -6.25 10.45 7.41
CA HIS A 58 -5.17 9.47 7.44
C HIS A 58 -3.89 10.07 8.04
N PRO A 59 -3.17 9.32 8.89
CA PRO A 59 -1.89 9.75 9.42
C PRO A 59 -0.81 9.80 8.34
N GLU A 60 0.37 10.29 8.70
CA GLU A 60 1.54 10.31 7.83
C GLU A 60 2.01 8.89 7.51
N ASP A 61 2.16 8.56 6.21
CA ASP A 61 2.53 7.23 5.73
C ASP A 61 3.83 6.71 6.36
N LYS A 62 4.83 7.57 6.55
CA LYS A 62 6.11 7.18 7.17
C LYS A 62 5.95 6.79 8.63
N GLN A 63 5.04 7.43 9.36
CA GLN A 63 4.76 7.06 10.75
C GLN A 63 4.07 5.70 10.82
N GLU A 64 3.15 5.44 9.90
CA GLU A 64 2.48 4.15 9.79
C GLU A 64 3.44 3.02 9.39
N ALA A 65 4.30 3.25 8.40
CA ALA A 65 5.30 2.26 7.98
C ALA A 65 6.35 1.95 9.07
N LYS A 66 6.72 2.94 9.91
CA LYS A 66 7.60 2.72 11.07
C LYS A 66 7.06 1.68 12.05
N LYS A 67 5.74 1.50 12.14
CA LYS A 67 5.13 0.46 12.99
C LYS A 67 5.61 -0.95 12.58
N ILE A 68 5.78 -1.19 11.28
CA ILE A 68 6.29 -2.47 10.75
C ILE A 68 7.73 -2.67 11.23
N ILE A 69 8.60 -1.68 11.02
CA ILE A 69 10.02 -1.76 11.42
C ILE A 69 10.14 -2.01 12.93
N LYS A 70 9.44 -1.20 13.73
CA LYS A 70 9.43 -1.35 15.19
C LYS A 70 8.89 -2.71 15.65
N SER A 71 7.86 -3.22 14.98
CA SER A 71 7.33 -4.57 15.29
C SER A 71 8.35 -5.64 14.99
N MET A 72 9.09 -5.55 13.88
CA MET A 72 10.15 -6.50 13.51
C MET A 72 11.33 -6.45 14.48
N GLU A 73 11.73 -5.26 14.92
CA GLU A 73 12.80 -5.09 15.92
C GLU A 73 12.46 -5.75 17.26
N ASN A 74 11.20 -5.63 17.69
CA ASN A 74 10.72 -6.16 18.97
C ASN A 74 10.38 -7.66 18.95
N ASN A 75 10.15 -8.23 17.75
CA ASN A 75 9.66 -9.61 17.57
C ASN A 75 10.49 -10.35 16.52
N LYS A 76 11.79 -10.48 16.77
CA LYS A 76 12.76 -11.03 15.80
C LYS A 76 12.51 -12.50 15.42
N GLU A 77 11.90 -13.27 16.31
CA GLU A 77 11.51 -14.66 16.09
C GLU A 77 10.20 -14.83 15.32
N TYR A 78 9.46 -13.73 15.13
CA TYR A 78 8.20 -13.75 14.38
C TYR A 78 8.42 -13.42 12.91
N CYS A 79 7.66 -14.06 12.05
CA CYS A 79 7.47 -13.65 10.67
C CYS A 79 6.44 -12.52 10.62
N HIS A 80 6.70 -11.47 9.86
CA HIS A 80 5.74 -10.39 9.62
C HIS A 80 5.08 -10.59 8.26
N LEU A 81 3.81 -11.02 8.28
CA LEU A 81 3.01 -11.26 7.10
C LEU A 81 2.04 -10.09 6.88
N ILE A 82 2.36 -9.24 5.91
CA ILE A 82 1.65 -7.99 5.68
C ILE A 82 0.80 -8.08 4.42
N GLY A 83 -0.52 -7.96 4.57
CA GLY A 83 -1.47 -7.88 3.47
C GLY A 83 -1.41 -6.53 2.79
N VAL A 84 -1.22 -6.53 1.47
CA VAL A 84 -1.19 -5.31 0.63
C VAL A 84 -1.86 -5.58 -0.71
N TYR A 85 -2.50 -4.57 -1.30
CA TYR A 85 -2.98 -4.69 -2.68
C TYR A 85 -1.79 -4.75 -3.65
N ALA A 86 -1.89 -5.64 -4.63
CA ALA A 86 -0.78 -5.98 -5.54
C ALA A 86 -0.33 -4.79 -6.39
N LEU A 87 -1.27 -4.00 -6.89
CA LEU A 87 -1.01 -2.85 -7.73
C LEU A 87 -1.00 -1.55 -6.90
N GLY A 88 0.07 -0.81 -6.97
CA GLY A 88 0.25 0.48 -6.32
C GLY A 88 0.69 0.35 -4.87
N LYS A 89 -0.18 -0.10 -3.97
CA LYS A 89 0.05 -0.10 -2.52
C LYS A 89 1.26 -0.93 -2.07
N CYS A 90 1.47 -2.09 -2.66
CA CYS A 90 2.64 -2.92 -2.38
C CYS A 90 3.92 -2.16 -2.67
N GLN A 91 4.04 -1.56 -3.85
CA GLN A 91 5.23 -0.86 -4.28
C GLN A 91 5.44 0.44 -3.49
N ARG A 92 4.36 1.16 -3.20
CA ARG A 92 4.40 2.36 -2.34
C ARG A 92 4.89 2.01 -0.93
N LEU A 93 4.37 0.97 -0.30
CA LEU A 93 4.85 0.53 1.01
C LEU A 93 6.35 0.21 0.97
N ILE A 94 6.80 -0.52 -0.04
CA ILE A 94 8.22 -0.86 -0.19
C ILE A 94 9.08 0.41 -0.29
N THR A 95 8.71 1.38 -1.15
CA THR A 95 9.47 2.63 -1.30
C THR A 95 9.52 3.41 0.01
N ILE A 96 8.41 3.50 0.76
CA ILE A 96 8.38 4.16 2.07
C ILE A 96 9.32 3.46 3.06
N LEU A 97 9.32 2.14 3.10
CA LEU A 97 10.24 1.38 3.96
C LEU A 97 11.71 1.62 3.57
N ARG A 98 12.03 1.69 2.27
CA ARG A 98 13.38 2.02 1.79
C ARG A 98 13.79 3.45 2.19
N GLU A 99 12.90 4.42 2.07
CA GLU A 99 13.14 5.79 2.52
C GLU A 99 13.36 5.90 4.04
N LEU A 100 12.82 4.97 4.82
CA LEU A 100 13.04 4.85 6.26
C LEU A 100 14.31 4.09 6.64
N GLY A 101 15.11 3.64 5.65
CA GLY A 101 16.35 2.93 5.87
C GLY A 101 16.22 1.42 6.05
N PHE A 102 15.04 0.85 5.84
CA PHE A 102 14.86 -0.60 5.85
C PHE A 102 15.41 -1.22 4.57
N ASN A 103 16.64 -1.73 4.61
CA ASN A 103 17.37 -2.25 3.45
C ASN A 103 17.38 -3.78 3.35
N ASP A 104 16.79 -4.48 4.31
CA ASP A 104 16.69 -5.94 4.28
C ASP A 104 15.84 -6.44 3.11
N ILE A 105 16.00 -7.72 2.78
CA ILE A 105 15.21 -8.38 1.74
C ILE A 105 13.74 -8.38 2.14
N ILE A 106 12.88 -7.89 1.25
CA ILE A 106 11.43 -8.02 1.37
C ILE A 106 10.97 -9.17 0.49
N TYR A 107 10.30 -10.15 1.10
CA TYR A 107 9.78 -11.30 0.38
C TYR A 107 8.36 -11.04 -0.09
N LEU A 108 8.08 -11.39 -1.33
CA LEU A 108 6.77 -11.18 -1.95
C LEU A 108 6.09 -12.50 -2.25
N HIS A 109 4.80 -12.57 -1.99
CA HIS A 109 3.95 -13.61 -2.56
C HIS A 109 4.03 -13.57 -4.09
N GLY A 110 3.99 -14.72 -4.76
CA GLY A 110 4.13 -14.81 -6.21
C GLY A 110 3.20 -13.88 -7.00
N ALA A 111 1.97 -13.64 -6.50
CA ALA A 111 1.01 -12.74 -7.12
C ALA A 111 1.45 -11.26 -7.15
N LEU A 112 2.41 -10.86 -6.30
CA LEU A 112 2.93 -9.49 -6.25
C LEU A 112 4.17 -9.30 -7.13
N MET A 113 4.83 -10.38 -7.56
CA MET A 113 6.15 -10.32 -8.22
C MET A 113 6.07 -9.60 -9.56
N LYS A 114 5.23 -10.07 -10.49
CA LYS A 114 5.16 -9.53 -11.86
C LYS A 114 4.90 -8.02 -11.89
N ILE A 115 3.97 -7.54 -11.05
CA ILE A 115 3.66 -6.12 -10.93
C ILE A 115 4.87 -5.36 -10.36
N SER A 116 5.53 -5.90 -9.32
CA SER A 116 6.69 -5.25 -8.71
C SER A 116 7.89 -5.19 -9.68
N GLU A 117 8.09 -6.20 -10.50
CA GLU A 117 9.09 -6.18 -11.58
C GLU A 117 8.82 -5.07 -12.59
N TYR A 118 7.56 -4.90 -13.02
CA TYR A 118 7.16 -3.78 -13.89
C TYR A 118 7.52 -2.42 -13.28
N TYR A 119 7.31 -2.23 -11.96
CA TYR A 119 7.72 -0.98 -11.30
C TYR A 119 9.25 -0.80 -11.30
N LYS A 120 10.03 -1.86 -11.12
CA LYS A 120 11.50 -1.82 -11.22
C LYS A 120 11.97 -1.44 -12.64
N GLU A 121 11.34 -1.98 -13.67
CA GLU A 121 11.60 -1.61 -15.07
C GLU A 121 11.35 -0.11 -15.32
N ARG A 122 10.37 0.48 -14.61
CA ARG A 122 10.10 1.92 -14.62
C ARG A 122 11.02 2.72 -13.68
N LYS A 123 12.13 2.11 -13.22
CA LYS A 123 13.15 2.72 -12.36
C LYS A 123 12.66 3.15 -10.98
N ILE A 124 11.56 2.57 -10.50
CA ILE A 124 11.12 2.74 -9.11
C ILE A 124 12.02 1.88 -8.22
N ASN A 125 12.65 2.53 -7.23
CA ASN A 125 13.57 1.84 -6.32
C ASN A 125 12.82 1.01 -5.28
N LEU A 126 12.66 -0.28 -5.53
CA LEU A 126 12.11 -1.24 -4.58
C LEU A 126 13.20 -1.95 -3.75
N GLY A 127 14.48 -1.69 -4.01
CA GLY A 127 15.59 -2.39 -3.38
C GLY A 127 15.58 -3.89 -3.68
N ILE A 128 16.03 -4.70 -2.72
CA ILE A 128 16.07 -6.16 -2.89
C ILE A 128 14.72 -6.75 -2.51
N ILE A 129 14.03 -7.28 -3.50
CA ILE A 129 12.80 -8.06 -3.33
C ILE A 129 13.02 -9.47 -3.86
N LYS A 130 12.44 -10.47 -3.21
CA LYS A 130 12.54 -11.88 -3.61
C LYS A 130 11.19 -12.58 -3.54
N ASN A 131 11.04 -13.64 -4.31
CA ASN A 131 9.84 -14.49 -4.19
C ASN A 131 9.92 -15.28 -2.88
N ILE A 132 8.81 -15.37 -2.15
CA ILE A 132 8.71 -16.15 -0.93
C ILE A 132 9.02 -17.65 -1.13
N SER A 133 8.87 -18.16 -2.34
CA SER A 133 9.23 -19.55 -2.68
C SER A 133 10.73 -19.85 -2.57
N GLU A 134 11.57 -18.83 -2.50
CA GLU A 134 13.01 -18.96 -2.28
C GLU A 134 13.37 -19.29 -0.83
N LEU A 135 12.43 -19.09 0.12
CA LEU A 135 12.62 -19.41 1.53
C LEU A 135 12.11 -20.82 1.86
N ARG A 136 12.88 -21.53 2.68
CA ARG A 136 12.42 -22.76 3.33
C ARG A 136 11.52 -22.43 4.52
N THR A 137 10.72 -23.40 4.94
CA THR A 137 9.73 -23.20 6.03
C THR A 137 10.34 -22.79 7.37
N ASN A 138 11.59 -23.19 7.63
CA ASN A 138 12.32 -22.85 8.86
C ASN A 138 13.05 -21.50 8.81
N GLU A 139 12.99 -20.78 7.69
CA GLU A 139 13.71 -19.51 7.47
C GLU A 139 12.81 -18.27 7.58
N TYR A 140 11.53 -18.43 7.95
CA TYR A 140 10.58 -17.32 7.99
C TYR A 140 10.77 -16.36 9.17
N ALA A 141 11.41 -16.81 10.28
CA ALA A 141 11.63 -15.97 11.46
C ALA A 141 12.39 -14.67 11.10
N GLY A 142 11.93 -13.56 11.61
CA GLY A 142 12.48 -12.22 11.37
C GLY A 142 12.31 -11.69 9.94
N LYS A 143 11.53 -12.34 9.07
CA LYS A 143 11.34 -11.90 7.68
C LYS A 143 10.08 -11.06 7.52
N LEU A 144 10.19 -10.06 6.63
CA LEU A 144 9.05 -9.29 6.15
C LEU A 144 8.54 -9.91 4.85
N ILE A 145 7.28 -10.32 4.86
CA ILE A 145 6.61 -10.97 3.73
C ILE A 145 5.37 -10.15 3.38
N LEU A 146 5.28 -9.72 2.11
CA LEU A 146 4.09 -9.04 1.60
C LEU A 146 3.25 -10.02 0.78
N CYS A 147 1.94 -9.99 0.94
CA CYS A 147 1.00 -10.87 0.25
C CYS A 147 -0.31 -10.15 -0.08
N PRO A 148 -1.13 -10.66 -1.02
CA PRO A 148 -2.49 -10.15 -1.23
C PRO A 148 -3.30 -10.23 0.07
N PRO A 149 -4.25 -9.30 0.33
CA PRO A 149 -5.04 -9.31 1.58
C PRO A 149 -5.82 -10.61 1.81
N SER A 150 -6.28 -11.27 0.75
CA SER A 150 -6.95 -12.58 0.83
C SER A 150 -6.04 -13.67 1.40
N SER A 151 -4.74 -13.60 1.13
CA SER A 151 -3.76 -14.60 1.57
C SER A 151 -3.47 -14.56 3.07
N LEU A 152 -3.91 -13.53 3.80
CA LEU A 152 -3.76 -13.46 5.26
C LEU A 152 -4.60 -14.51 6.00
N SER A 153 -5.69 -14.98 5.40
CA SER A 153 -6.66 -15.88 6.03
C SER A 153 -6.87 -17.18 5.25
N ASP A 154 -6.18 -17.37 4.14
CA ASP A 154 -6.29 -18.57 3.33
C ASP A 154 -5.37 -19.71 3.83
N ARG A 155 -5.48 -20.88 3.19
CA ARG A 155 -4.67 -22.05 3.51
C ARG A 155 -3.16 -21.80 3.38
N TRP A 156 -2.77 -20.91 2.49
CA TRP A 156 -1.36 -20.58 2.26
C TRP A 156 -0.71 -19.94 3.50
N SER A 157 -1.45 -19.13 4.24
CA SER A 157 -0.94 -18.44 5.43
C SER A 157 -0.72 -19.39 6.62
N GLN A 158 -1.34 -20.56 6.63
CA GLN A 158 -1.24 -21.53 7.73
C GLN A 158 0.15 -22.17 7.88
N LYS A 159 0.98 -22.08 6.84
CA LYS A 159 2.36 -22.59 6.89
C LYS A 159 3.30 -21.74 7.76
N PHE A 160 2.94 -20.49 8.06
CA PHE A 160 3.74 -19.60 8.85
C PHE A 160 3.45 -19.84 10.35
N ARG A 161 4.49 -20.31 11.07
CA ARG A 161 4.46 -20.38 12.53
C ARG A 161 4.97 -19.05 13.09
N ASN A 162 4.59 -18.70 14.32
CA ASN A 162 5.00 -17.43 14.95
C ASN A 162 4.89 -16.25 13.96
N VAL A 163 3.67 -15.92 13.57
CA VAL A 163 3.39 -14.89 12.57
C VAL A 163 2.66 -13.72 13.20
N ILE A 164 3.11 -12.51 12.89
CA ILE A 164 2.36 -11.26 13.15
C ILE A 164 1.69 -10.86 11.85
N LYS A 165 0.37 -10.82 11.85
CA LYS A 165 -0.44 -10.46 10.68
C LYS A 165 -0.71 -8.96 10.68
N GLY A 166 -0.23 -8.27 9.63
CA GLY A 166 -0.54 -6.88 9.36
C GLY A 166 -1.39 -6.69 8.11
N PHE A 167 -2.09 -5.57 8.02
CA PHE A 167 -2.81 -5.19 6.81
C PHE A 167 -2.68 -3.68 6.55
N VAL A 168 -2.33 -3.35 5.30
CA VAL A 168 -2.12 -1.97 4.85
C VAL A 168 -3.33 -1.50 4.05
N SER A 169 -4.11 -0.61 4.66
CA SER A 169 -5.30 -0.04 4.01
C SER A 169 -5.79 1.19 4.79
N GLY A 170 -6.37 2.18 4.11
CA GLY A 170 -7.08 3.29 4.76
C GLY A 170 -8.20 2.83 5.70
N TRP A 171 -8.80 1.68 5.42
CA TRP A 171 -9.83 1.06 6.28
C TRP A 171 -9.32 0.57 7.63
N MET A 172 -8.01 0.50 7.85
CA MET A 172 -7.43 0.08 9.13
C MET A 172 -7.53 1.18 10.21
N SER A 173 -8.00 2.36 9.89
CA SER A 173 -8.45 3.39 10.85
C SER A 173 -9.68 2.94 11.66
N ILE A 174 -10.47 1.98 11.14
CA ILE A 174 -11.70 1.49 11.79
C ILE A 174 -11.40 0.27 12.63
N LYS A 175 -11.39 0.42 13.96
CA LYS A 175 -11.08 -0.65 14.95
C LYS A 175 -11.92 -1.91 14.76
N GLN A 176 -13.20 -1.78 14.39
CA GLN A 176 -14.07 -2.93 14.17
C GLN A 176 -13.60 -3.78 13.00
N ARG A 177 -13.14 -3.16 11.89
CA ARG A 177 -12.58 -3.88 10.73
C ARG A 177 -11.29 -4.60 11.07
N VAL A 178 -10.43 -3.99 11.89
CA VAL A 178 -9.19 -4.61 12.39
C VAL A 178 -9.52 -5.89 13.15
N LYS A 179 -10.49 -5.83 14.10
CA LYS A 179 -10.95 -7.00 14.87
C LYS A 179 -11.55 -8.10 13.98
N GLN A 180 -12.46 -7.74 13.08
CA GLN A 180 -13.11 -8.70 12.17
C GLN A 180 -12.12 -9.46 11.29
N LYS A 181 -11.02 -8.81 10.88
CA LYS A 181 -9.98 -9.41 10.05
C LYS A 181 -8.87 -10.07 10.85
N ASN A 182 -8.95 -10.05 12.19
CA ASN A 182 -7.93 -10.58 13.09
C ASN A 182 -6.52 -10.05 12.75
N ILE A 183 -6.40 -8.73 12.63
CA ILE A 183 -5.14 -8.03 12.29
C ILE A 183 -4.48 -7.54 13.57
N GLU A 184 -3.25 -7.98 13.80
CA GLU A 184 -2.42 -7.59 14.95
C GLU A 184 -1.70 -6.26 14.69
N LEU A 185 -1.31 -6.02 13.44
CA LEU A 185 -0.57 -4.82 13.03
C LEU A 185 -1.35 -4.04 11.95
N PRO A 186 -2.34 -3.21 12.34
CA PRO A 186 -3.05 -2.35 11.41
C PRO A 186 -2.18 -1.17 10.96
N ILE A 187 -2.07 -0.96 9.65
CA ILE A 187 -1.29 0.10 9.01
C ILE A 187 -2.22 0.94 8.14
N VAL A 188 -2.34 2.23 8.48
CA VAL A 188 -3.25 3.15 7.79
C VAL A 188 -2.49 3.88 6.68
N ILE A 189 -2.39 3.25 5.51
CA ILE A 189 -1.85 3.88 4.29
C ILE A 189 -2.87 3.67 3.17
N SER A 190 -3.20 4.75 2.46
CA SER A 190 -4.20 4.74 1.39
C SER A 190 -3.63 5.28 0.08
N ASP A 191 -4.07 4.72 -1.05
CA ASP A 191 -3.81 5.25 -2.39
C ASP A 191 -4.93 6.19 -2.86
N HIS A 192 -5.98 6.37 -2.06
CA HIS A 192 -7.07 7.29 -2.29
C HIS A 192 -6.94 8.54 -1.44
N ALA A 193 -7.53 9.62 -1.90
CA ALA A 193 -7.70 10.86 -1.14
C ALA A 193 -8.42 10.59 0.18
N ASP A 194 -8.02 11.29 1.24
CA ASP A 194 -8.71 11.30 2.51
C ASP A 194 -9.63 12.53 2.64
N TRP A 195 -10.25 12.70 3.79
CA TRP A 195 -11.14 13.83 4.06
C TRP A 195 -10.49 15.21 3.84
N ASN A 196 -9.20 15.35 4.09
CA ASN A 196 -8.48 16.62 3.98
C ASN A 196 -8.04 16.95 2.54
N GLU A 197 -8.04 15.99 1.64
CA GLU A 197 -7.59 16.13 0.26
C GLU A 197 -8.74 16.50 -0.68
#